data_b282c3ace476bb86fe3fed1cb427c6c9
#
_entry.id   b282c3ace476bb86fe3fed1cb427c6c9
#
_cell.length_a   1.000
_cell.length_b   1.000
_cell.length_c   1.000
_cell.angle_alpha   90.00
_cell.angle_beta   90.00
_cell.angle_gamma   90.00
#
_symmetry.space_group_name_H-M   'P 1'
#
loop_
_entity.id
_entity.type
_entity.pdbx_description
1 polymer ?
#
loop_
_entity_poly.entity_id
_entity_poly.type
_entity_poly.pdbx_seq_one_letter_code
_entity_poly.pdbx_strand_id
1 'polypeptide(L)'
;IIDAYLVMEECYENGGKLLIAGNGGSAADSEHIAGELMKRFKTPRPVKKEFADKLIAIDPERGTQLANNLECSLMAIPLVAHEALTTAYINDVDGLGVFAQQLFGFGKEGDVFLGISTSGNSKNVLPATVVARALGIKVIGPYWSKGRRIS
;
A
#
# COMPACT_ATOMS: atom_id res chain seq x y z
N ILE A 1 -7.01 -13.85 9.12
CA ILE A 1 -6.69 -13.83 7.67
C ILE A 1 -7.95 -13.45 6.87
N ILE A 2 -9.09 -14.12 7.07
CA ILE A 2 -10.35 -13.81 6.35
C ILE A 2 -10.77 -12.36 6.56
N ASP A 3 -10.77 -11.87 7.80
CA ASP A 3 -11.16 -10.48 8.08
C ASP A 3 -10.21 -9.45 7.41
N ALA A 4 -8.91 -9.74 7.35
CA ALA A 4 -7.95 -8.90 6.63
C ALA A 4 -8.23 -8.87 5.12
N TYR A 5 -8.58 -10.02 4.54
CA TYR A 5 -9.00 -10.10 3.14
C TYR A 5 -10.24 -9.25 2.88
N LEU A 6 -11.29 -9.40 3.68
CA LEU A 6 -12.54 -8.64 3.53
C LEU A 6 -12.32 -7.11 3.65
N VAL A 7 -11.46 -6.68 4.56
CA VAL A 7 -11.08 -5.27 4.70
C VAL A 7 -10.35 -4.74 3.45
N MET A 8 -9.46 -5.53 2.89
CA MET A 8 -8.75 -5.16 1.66
C MET A 8 -9.67 -5.15 0.44
N GLU A 9 -10.57 -6.13 0.32
CA GLU A 9 -11.55 -6.22 -0.75
C GLU A 9 -12.44 -4.98 -0.75
N GLU A 10 -13.06 -4.64 0.40
CA GLU A 10 -13.87 -3.42 0.57
C GLU A 10 -13.10 -2.15 0.20
N CYS A 11 -11.83 -2.06 0.62
CA CYS A 11 -10.98 -0.92 0.28
C CYS A 11 -10.83 -0.75 -1.24
N TYR A 12 -10.50 -1.81 -1.95
CA TYR A 12 -10.28 -1.76 -3.41
C TYR A 12 -11.58 -1.57 -4.19
N GLU A 13 -12.69 -2.15 -3.76
CA GLU A 13 -14.01 -1.93 -4.36
C GLU A 13 -14.45 -0.46 -4.27
N ASN A 14 -14.03 0.25 -3.22
CA ASN A 14 -14.29 1.68 -3.01
C ASN A 14 -13.18 2.60 -3.55
N GLY A 15 -12.26 2.08 -4.35
CA GLY A 15 -11.19 2.87 -4.98
C GLY A 15 -10.12 3.37 -4.02
N GLY A 16 -9.97 2.70 -2.88
CA GLY A 16 -8.89 2.92 -1.93
C GLY A 16 -7.59 2.24 -2.33
N LYS A 17 -6.58 2.35 -1.46
CA LYS A 17 -5.25 1.76 -1.66
C LYS A 17 -4.72 1.14 -0.37
N LEU A 18 -3.73 0.28 -0.52
CA LEU A 18 -2.98 -0.31 0.58
C LEU A 18 -1.68 0.48 0.81
N LEU A 19 -1.45 0.91 2.04
CA LEU A 19 -0.21 1.52 2.51
C LEU A 19 0.50 0.50 3.39
N ILE A 20 1.77 0.21 3.14
CA ILE A 20 2.47 -0.90 3.80
C ILE A 20 3.75 -0.41 4.44
N ALA A 21 4.00 -0.79 5.68
CA ALA A 21 5.26 -0.51 6.37
C ALA A 21 5.76 -1.69 7.18
N GLY A 22 7.07 -1.80 7.27
CA GLY A 22 7.78 -2.79 8.07
C GLY A 22 9.27 -2.48 8.12
N ASN A 23 10.04 -3.25 8.87
CA ASN A 23 11.48 -3.05 9.01
C ASN A 23 12.26 -4.32 8.63
N GLY A 24 13.46 -4.17 8.10
CA GLY A 24 14.31 -5.32 7.74
C GLY A 24 13.64 -6.26 6.74
N GLY A 25 13.46 -7.53 7.09
CA GLY A 25 12.74 -8.50 6.25
C GLY A 25 11.30 -8.08 5.97
N SER A 26 10.61 -7.47 6.94
CA SER A 26 9.26 -6.94 6.74
C SER A 26 9.20 -5.72 5.82
N ALA A 27 10.31 -4.99 5.65
CA ALA A 27 10.42 -3.96 4.61
C ALA A 27 10.46 -4.60 3.23
N ALA A 28 11.26 -5.64 3.03
CA ALA A 28 11.29 -6.42 1.79
C ALA A 28 9.92 -7.06 1.48
N ASP A 29 9.24 -7.59 2.49
CA ASP A 29 7.87 -8.11 2.34
C ASP A 29 6.90 -7.01 1.88
N SER A 30 7.04 -5.79 2.40
CA SER A 30 6.20 -4.64 2.01
C SER A 30 6.34 -4.32 0.52
N GLU A 31 7.57 -4.30 0.01
CA GLU A 31 7.84 -4.07 -1.41
C GLU A 31 7.36 -5.24 -2.28
N HIS A 32 7.57 -6.47 -1.83
CA HIS A 32 7.12 -7.66 -2.54
C HIS A 32 5.59 -7.69 -2.67
N ILE A 33 4.86 -7.47 -1.57
CA ILE A 33 3.40 -7.41 -1.56
C ILE A 33 2.90 -6.31 -2.52
N ALA A 34 3.51 -5.12 -2.47
CA ALA A 34 3.14 -4.04 -3.37
C ALA A 34 3.37 -4.43 -4.84
N GLY A 35 4.49 -5.08 -5.17
CA GLY A 35 4.78 -5.58 -6.51
C GLY A 35 3.72 -6.55 -7.02
N GLU A 36 3.29 -7.50 -6.19
CA GLU A 36 2.27 -8.49 -6.55
C GLU A 36 0.85 -7.89 -6.71
N LEU A 37 0.55 -6.83 -5.98
CA LEU A 37 -0.72 -6.10 -6.12
C LEU A 37 -0.72 -5.16 -7.33
N MET A 38 0.40 -4.52 -7.63
CA MET A 38 0.54 -3.57 -8.76
C MET A 38 0.57 -4.26 -10.13
N LYS A 39 0.99 -5.52 -10.21
CA LYS A 39 0.91 -6.39 -11.39
C LYS A 39 0.29 -7.74 -11.01
N ARG A 40 0.06 -8.63 -11.97
CA ARG A 40 -0.41 -9.99 -11.66
C ARG A 40 0.65 -10.79 -10.89
N PHE A 41 0.17 -11.60 -9.94
CA PHE A 41 0.92 -12.74 -9.42
C PHE A 41 0.62 -14.00 -10.26
N LYS A 42 -0.63 -14.43 -10.31
CA LYS A 42 -1.05 -15.66 -11.00
C LYS A 42 -2.05 -15.37 -12.13
N THR A 43 -3.10 -14.62 -11.87
CA THR A 43 -4.19 -14.38 -12.80
C THR A 43 -3.99 -13.07 -13.55
N PRO A 44 -3.98 -13.07 -14.90
CA PRO A 44 -3.89 -11.85 -15.70
C PRO A 44 -5.03 -10.87 -15.39
N ARG A 45 -4.69 -9.60 -15.32
CA ARG A 45 -5.63 -8.49 -15.13
C ARG A 45 -5.47 -7.47 -16.27
N PRO A 46 -5.83 -7.81 -17.51
CA PRO A 46 -5.62 -6.94 -18.65
C PRO A 46 -6.34 -5.59 -18.45
N VAL A 47 -5.80 -4.54 -19.05
CA VAL A 47 -6.44 -3.22 -19.06
C VAL A 47 -7.79 -3.28 -19.76
N LYS A 48 -8.72 -2.42 -19.32
CA LYS A 48 -10.04 -2.32 -19.94
C LYS A 48 -9.93 -1.85 -21.39
N LYS A 49 -10.82 -2.38 -22.25
CA LYS A 49 -10.83 -2.07 -23.70
C LYS A 49 -10.84 -0.55 -23.98
N GLU A 50 -11.65 0.20 -23.24
CA GLU A 50 -11.74 1.67 -23.43
C GLU A 50 -10.40 2.38 -23.18
N PHE A 51 -9.60 1.89 -22.24
CA PHE A 51 -8.26 2.44 -21.99
C PHE A 51 -7.26 2.00 -23.06
N ALA A 52 -7.33 0.73 -23.50
CA ALA A 52 -6.52 0.23 -24.60
C ALA A 52 -6.77 1.04 -25.90
N ASP A 53 -8.03 1.30 -26.24
CA ASP A 53 -8.40 2.10 -27.42
C ASP A 53 -7.84 3.53 -27.33
N LYS A 54 -7.82 4.15 -26.14
CA LYS A 54 -7.21 5.48 -25.93
C LYS A 54 -5.69 5.46 -26.15
N LEU A 55 -5.00 4.43 -25.66
CA LEU A 55 -3.55 4.27 -25.88
C LEU A 55 -3.22 4.17 -27.37
N ILE A 56 -3.95 3.35 -28.10
CA ILE A 56 -3.77 3.13 -29.55
C ILE A 56 -4.09 4.41 -30.34
N ALA A 57 -5.09 5.16 -29.91
CA ALA A 57 -5.45 6.43 -30.57
C ALA A 57 -4.36 7.51 -30.41
N ILE A 58 -3.60 7.50 -29.29
CA ILE A 58 -2.51 8.45 -29.04
C ILE A 58 -1.27 8.06 -29.84
N ASP A 59 -0.89 6.78 -29.83
CA ASP A 59 0.27 6.24 -30.53
C ASP A 59 -0.05 4.80 -30.96
N PRO A 60 -0.32 4.52 -32.24
CA PRO A 60 -0.73 3.20 -32.68
C PRO A 60 0.26 2.09 -32.37
N GLU A 61 1.56 2.34 -32.49
CA GLU A 61 2.59 1.34 -32.26
C GLU A 61 2.82 1.10 -30.76
N ARG A 62 3.18 2.15 -30.02
CA ARG A 62 3.42 2.07 -28.56
C ARG A 62 2.15 1.78 -27.80
N GLY A 63 1.03 2.34 -28.22
CA GLY A 63 -0.28 2.11 -27.61
C GLY A 63 -0.71 0.66 -27.70
N THR A 64 -0.45 -0.02 -28.83
CA THR A 64 -0.70 -1.45 -28.96
C THR A 64 0.19 -2.28 -28.04
N GLN A 65 1.48 -1.96 -27.94
CA GLN A 65 2.39 -2.63 -27.01
C GLN A 65 1.97 -2.44 -25.55
N LEU A 66 1.60 -1.21 -25.17
CA LEU A 66 1.15 -0.89 -23.81
C LEU A 66 -0.18 -1.57 -23.48
N ALA A 67 -1.15 -1.56 -24.41
CA ALA A 67 -2.43 -2.23 -24.20
C ALA A 67 -2.29 -3.73 -23.95
N ASN A 68 -1.28 -4.37 -24.56
CA ASN A 68 -1.01 -5.79 -24.38
C ASN A 68 -0.20 -6.11 -23.11
N ASN A 69 0.57 -5.16 -22.58
CA ASN A 69 1.53 -5.40 -21.50
C ASN A 69 1.11 -4.79 -20.16
N LEU A 70 0.29 -3.74 -20.16
CA LEU A 70 -0.21 -3.13 -18.92
C LEU A 70 -1.31 -3.99 -18.29
N GLU A 71 -1.39 -3.90 -16.99
CA GLU A 71 -2.40 -4.61 -16.19
C GLU A 71 -3.14 -3.66 -15.25
N CYS A 72 -4.40 -3.97 -14.96
CA CYS A 72 -5.14 -3.30 -13.90
C CYS A 72 -4.47 -3.57 -12.56
N SER A 73 -4.04 -2.51 -11.90
CA SER A 73 -3.36 -2.57 -10.61
C SER A 73 -4.35 -2.48 -9.46
N LEU A 74 -4.04 -3.17 -8.37
CA LEU A 74 -4.56 -2.90 -7.04
C LEU A 74 -3.54 -1.97 -6.37
N MET A 75 -3.89 -0.70 -6.19
CA MET A 75 -2.92 0.31 -5.76
C MET A 75 -2.34 -0.02 -4.38
N ALA A 76 -1.02 -0.18 -4.32
CA ALA A 76 -0.28 -0.43 -3.09
C ALA A 76 1.00 0.41 -3.05
N ILE A 77 1.27 1.04 -1.91
CA ILE A 77 2.43 1.90 -1.70
C ILE A 77 3.24 1.37 -0.52
N PRO A 78 4.44 0.83 -0.75
CA PRO A 78 5.35 0.48 0.32
C PRO A 78 6.02 1.74 0.86
N LEU A 79 5.74 2.11 2.11
CA LEU A 79 6.29 3.32 2.75
C LEU A 79 7.81 3.23 2.99
N VAL A 80 8.40 2.08 2.75
CA VAL A 80 9.83 1.83 2.85
C VAL A 80 10.60 2.23 1.59
N ALA A 81 9.94 2.41 0.45
CA ALA A 81 10.57 2.64 -0.85
C ALA A 81 10.93 4.11 -1.14
N HIS A 82 10.65 5.03 -0.23
CA HIS A 82 10.90 6.47 -0.41
C HIS A 82 12.20 6.89 0.28
N GLU A 83 13.34 6.44 -0.22
CA GLU A 83 14.64 6.56 0.43
C GLU A 83 15.02 8.03 0.75
N ALA A 84 14.89 8.93 -0.22
CA ALA A 84 15.24 10.33 -0.02
C ALA A 84 14.36 10.99 1.05
N LEU A 85 13.05 10.76 1.03
CA LEU A 85 12.13 11.26 2.05
C LEU A 85 12.45 10.66 3.42
N THR A 86 12.71 9.36 3.47
CA THR A 86 13.03 8.65 4.71
C THR A 86 14.28 9.22 5.36
N THR A 87 15.37 9.35 4.59
CA THR A 87 16.65 9.85 5.11
C THR A 87 16.58 11.31 5.51
N ALA A 88 15.91 12.17 4.74
CA ALA A 88 15.68 13.56 5.10
C ALA A 88 14.88 13.69 6.40
N TYR A 89 13.77 12.96 6.53
CA TYR A 89 12.93 13.01 7.71
C TYR A 89 13.66 12.52 8.99
N ILE A 90 14.47 11.45 8.85
CA ILE A 90 15.30 10.96 9.95
C ILE A 90 16.31 12.03 10.40
N ASN A 91 16.92 12.75 9.48
CA ASN A 91 17.92 13.77 9.78
C ASN A 91 17.30 15.04 10.36
N ASP A 92 16.17 15.48 9.83
CA ASP A 92 15.64 16.84 10.07
C ASP A 92 14.58 16.87 11.19
N VAL A 93 13.91 15.75 11.46
CA VAL A 93 12.75 15.72 12.36
C VAL A 93 12.83 14.59 13.39
N ASP A 94 12.47 13.36 13.02
CA ASP A 94 12.42 12.19 13.92
C ASP A 94 12.40 10.89 13.14
N GLY A 95 13.38 10.03 13.40
CA GLY A 95 13.47 8.72 12.73
C GLY A 95 12.32 7.76 13.08
N LEU A 96 11.63 7.94 14.21
CA LEU A 96 10.50 7.11 14.59
C LEU A 96 9.19 7.51 13.89
N GLY A 97 9.10 8.75 13.42
CA GLY A 97 7.94 9.28 12.71
C GLY A 97 7.91 9.04 11.20
N VAL A 98 8.93 8.42 10.63
CA VAL A 98 9.10 8.33 9.16
C VAL A 98 7.92 7.69 8.43
N PHE A 99 7.34 6.62 8.97
CA PHE A 99 6.16 5.99 8.36
C PHE A 99 4.87 6.76 8.66
N ALA A 100 4.80 7.37 9.84
CA ALA A 100 3.66 8.21 10.23
C ALA A 100 3.54 9.43 9.31
N GLN A 101 4.66 10.09 9.00
CA GLN A 101 4.69 11.23 8.09
C GLN A 101 4.25 10.85 6.68
N GLN A 102 4.76 9.74 6.16
CA GLN A 102 4.39 9.27 4.83
C GLN A 102 2.92 8.85 4.76
N LEU A 103 2.44 8.17 5.82
CA LEU A 103 1.04 7.78 5.91
C LEU A 103 0.11 9.00 5.96
N PHE A 104 0.49 10.06 6.69
CA PHE A 104 -0.24 11.32 6.73
C PHE A 104 -0.31 11.99 5.35
N GLY A 105 0.78 11.92 4.57
CA GLY A 105 0.84 12.52 3.23
C GLY A 105 0.10 11.74 2.15
N PHE A 106 0.15 10.41 2.20
CA PHE A 106 -0.44 9.53 1.16
C PHE A 106 -1.82 9.00 1.49
N GLY A 107 -2.17 8.93 2.77
CA GLY A 107 -3.37 8.26 3.25
C GLY A 107 -4.60 9.14 3.21
N LYS A 108 -5.74 8.50 2.97
CA LYS A 108 -7.07 9.10 3.07
C LYS A 108 -8.06 8.09 3.66
N GLU A 109 -9.19 8.58 4.13
CA GLU A 109 -10.31 7.73 4.56
C GLU A 109 -10.68 6.71 3.49
N GLY A 110 -10.96 5.47 3.90
CA GLY A 110 -11.24 4.34 3.02
C GLY A 110 -10.02 3.54 2.57
N ASP A 111 -8.80 4.04 2.79
CA ASP A 111 -7.56 3.27 2.59
C ASP A 111 -7.37 2.21 3.69
N VAL A 112 -6.39 1.34 3.47
CA VAL A 112 -5.93 0.36 4.47
C VAL A 112 -4.45 0.55 4.74
N PHE A 113 -4.06 0.49 6.00
CA PHE A 113 -2.66 0.44 6.43
C PHE A 113 -2.30 -0.96 6.92
N LEU A 114 -1.33 -1.59 6.29
CA LEU A 114 -0.73 -2.86 6.71
C LEU A 114 0.61 -2.60 7.40
N GLY A 115 0.62 -2.73 8.72
CA GLY A 115 1.85 -2.66 9.52
C GLY A 115 2.42 -4.07 9.74
N ILE A 116 3.61 -4.36 9.22
CA ILE A 116 4.27 -5.66 9.39
C ILE A 116 5.29 -5.56 10.52
N SER A 117 5.06 -6.29 11.60
CA SER A 117 5.97 -6.33 12.75
C SER A 117 5.92 -7.69 13.43
N THR A 118 7.04 -8.41 13.46
CA THR A 118 7.15 -9.71 14.10
C THR A 118 6.99 -9.63 15.61
N SER A 119 7.52 -8.58 16.26
CA SER A 119 7.39 -8.34 17.70
C SER A 119 6.06 -7.68 18.10
N GLY A 120 5.35 -7.08 17.14
CA GLY A 120 4.19 -6.24 17.40
C GLY A 120 4.49 -4.88 18.06
N ASN A 121 5.77 -4.55 18.27
CA ASN A 121 6.22 -3.37 19.04
C ASN A 121 7.19 -2.47 18.27
N SER A 122 7.17 -2.50 16.93
CA SER A 122 8.05 -1.64 16.13
C SER A 122 7.78 -0.17 16.38
N LYS A 123 8.77 0.56 16.90
CA LYS A 123 8.66 1.93 17.38
C LYS A 123 8.27 2.94 16.30
N ASN A 124 8.53 2.65 15.03
CA ASN A 124 8.15 3.48 13.89
C ASN A 124 6.85 3.03 13.19
N VAL A 125 6.43 1.77 13.35
CA VAL A 125 5.15 1.27 12.83
C VAL A 125 3.98 1.69 13.74
N LEU A 126 4.19 1.70 15.05
CA LEU A 126 3.14 2.08 16.01
C LEU A 126 2.65 3.54 15.83
N PRO A 127 3.50 4.56 15.69
CA PRO A 127 3.06 5.92 15.37
C PRO A 127 2.24 6.01 14.07
N ALA A 128 2.64 5.27 13.03
CA ALA A 128 1.87 5.20 11.79
C ALA A 128 0.45 4.63 12.02
N THR A 129 0.30 3.64 12.92
CA THR A 129 -1.01 3.13 13.31
C THR A 129 -1.91 4.19 13.95
N VAL A 130 -1.34 5.08 14.76
CA VAL A 130 -2.07 6.19 15.37
C VAL A 130 -2.57 7.17 14.29
N VAL A 131 -1.68 7.53 13.36
CA VAL A 131 -2.04 8.42 12.23
C VAL A 131 -3.10 7.78 11.34
N ALA A 132 -2.97 6.48 11.02
CA ALA A 132 -3.97 5.76 10.23
C ALA A 132 -5.36 5.89 10.84
N ARG A 133 -5.48 5.62 12.13
CA ARG A 133 -6.76 5.72 12.85
C ARG A 133 -7.32 7.13 12.87
N ALA A 134 -6.47 8.14 13.05
CA ALA A 134 -6.88 9.54 13.04
C ALA A 134 -7.40 9.98 11.66
N LEU A 135 -6.93 9.35 10.58
CA LEU A 135 -7.37 9.59 9.21
C LEU A 135 -8.58 8.72 8.79
N GLY A 136 -9.12 7.87 9.67
CA GLY A 136 -10.19 6.93 9.30
C GLY A 136 -9.72 5.76 8.43
N ILE A 137 -8.41 5.49 8.42
CA ILE A 137 -7.79 4.38 7.68
C ILE A 137 -7.89 3.10 8.50
N LYS A 138 -8.39 2.02 7.90
CA LYS A 138 -8.44 0.71 8.55
C LYS A 138 -7.03 0.14 8.71
N VAL A 139 -6.72 -0.45 9.88
CA VAL A 139 -5.39 -0.97 10.20
C VAL A 139 -5.39 -2.49 10.26
N ILE A 140 -4.51 -3.10 9.48
CA ILE A 140 -4.14 -4.52 9.58
C ILE A 140 -2.72 -4.58 10.17
N GLY A 141 -2.50 -5.25 11.30
CA GLY A 141 -1.14 -5.33 11.85
C GLY A 141 -1.03 -5.65 13.33
N PRO A 142 0.01 -5.17 14.04
CA PRO A 142 0.50 -5.73 15.32
C PRO A 142 -0.52 -5.82 16.46
N TYR A 143 -1.61 -5.10 16.39
CA TYR A 143 -2.71 -5.19 17.37
C TYR A 143 -3.72 -6.31 17.11
N TRP A 144 -3.56 -7.05 15.98
CA TRP A 144 -4.46 -8.13 15.61
C TRP A 144 -4.42 -9.31 16.60
N SER A 145 -3.26 -9.57 17.21
CA SER A 145 -3.06 -10.75 18.07
C SER A 145 -3.66 -10.65 19.48
N LYS A 146 -4.18 -9.50 19.91
CA LYS A 146 -4.75 -9.29 21.26
C LYS A 146 -6.27 -9.18 21.30
N GLY A 147 -6.98 -9.81 20.37
CA GLY A 147 -8.44 -10.07 20.49
C GLY A 147 -9.35 -8.83 20.47
N ARG A 148 -8.91 -7.68 19.99
CA ARG A 148 -9.79 -6.53 19.76
C ARG A 148 -10.21 -6.50 18.30
N ARG A 149 -11.52 -6.59 18.07
CA ARG A 149 -12.16 -6.40 16.76
C ARG A 149 -11.72 -5.06 16.17
N ILE A 150 -11.56 -5.04 14.84
CA ILE A 150 -11.46 -3.82 14.05
C ILE A 150 -12.75 -3.02 14.32
N SER A 151 -12.62 -1.88 14.91
CA SER A 151 -13.68 -0.88 15.05
C SER A 151 -13.40 0.26 14.09
#